data_f26a45b557d3f91b205b2253895ee074
#
_entry.id   f26a45b557d3f91b205b2253895ee074
#
_cell.length_a   1.000
_cell.length_b   1.000
_cell.length_c   1.000
_cell.angle_alpha   90.00
_cell.angle_beta   90.00
_cell.angle_gamma   90.00
#
_symmetry.space_group_name_H-M   'P 1'
#
loop_
_entity.id
_entity.type
_entity.pdbx_description
1 polymer ?
#
loop_
_entity_poly.entity_id
_entity_poly.type
_entity_poly.pdbx_seq_one_letter_code
_entity_poly.pdbx_strand_id
1 'polypeptide(L)'
;PEVSYDAEKFLRSNPAFSGVMVGEGEETFQELAGHYIEGKPENLKEIRGVAFRNEDKVPDIVHTGWRELMDLSKVPFAYQDLKEFKNRIIYYESSRGCPFSCSYCLSSIDKKLRFRDIELVKKELQFFIDNKVPQVKFVDRTFNCKHDHAMTIWRYITEHDNGVTNFHFEISADLLREEELALMKTMRPGLIQLEIGVQSTNPQTIRAIRRTMDFQKLKGIVDQIHSFGNIHQHLDLIAGLPYEGYESFHKSFCDVY
;
A
#
# COMPACT_ATOMS: atom_id res chain seq x y z
N PRO A 1 10.61 -2.09 6.23
CA PRO A 1 9.80 -2.77 7.27
C PRO A 1 10.58 -3.88 7.97
N GLU A 2 11.29 -4.73 7.23
CA GLU A 2 12.01 -5.91 7.74
C GLU A 2 12.92 -5.63 8.94
N VAL A 3 13.61 -4.50 8.94
CA VAL A 3 14.61 -4.17 9.95
C VAL A 3 14.11 -3.24 11.05
N SER A 4 12.92 -2.65 10.90
CA SER A 4 12.43 -1.61 11.81
C SER A 4 12.11 -2.12 13.21
N TYR A 5 11.62 -3.35 13.32
CA TYR A 5 11.18 -3.93 14.59
C TYR A 5 12.30 -4.65 15.35
N ASP A 6 13.32 -5.13 14.63
CA ASP A 6 14.46 -5.88 15.17
C ASP A 6 15.82 -5.23 14.80
N ALA A 7 15.86 -3.89 14.76
CA ALA A 7 17.01 -3.11 14.28
C ALA A 7 18.33 -3.49 14.95
N GLU A 8 18.32 -3.66 16.27
CA GLU A 8 19.50 -4.05 17.02
C GLU A 8 19.97 -5.46 16.66
N LYS A 9 19.03 -6.43 16.62
CA LYS A 9 19.33 -7.81 16.24
C LYS A 9 19.87 -7.88 14.80
N PHE A 10 19.23 -7.13 13.88
CA PHE A 10 19.70 -7.03 12.50
C PHE A 10 21.14 -6.51 12.43
N LEU A 11 21.45 -5.40 13.09
CA LEU A 11 22.79 -4.85 13.10
C LEU A 11 23.80 -5.82 13.70
N ARG A 12 23.48 -6.49 14.84
CA ARG A 12 24.38 -7.49 15.44
C ARG A 12 24.72 -8.63 14.49
N SER A 13 23.71 -9.10 13.73
CA SER A 13 23.89 -10.20 12.78
C SER A 13 24.54 -9.77 11.46
N ASN A 14 24.61 -8.49 11.16
CA ASN A 14 25.09 -7.96 9.89
C ASN A 14 26.15 -6.86 10.10
N PRO A 15 27.42 -7.22 10.39
CA PRO A 15 28.46 -6.24 10.72
C PRO A 15 28.79 -5.21 9.63
N ALA A 16 28.47 -5.52 8.38
CA ALA A 16 28.72 -4.62 7.25
C ALA A 16 27.81 -3.37 7.22
N PHE A 17 26.72 -3.35 8.01
CA PHE A 17 25.83 -2.20 8.10
C PHE A 17 26.20 -1.30 9.26
N SER A 18 26.43 -0.01 8.99
CA SER A 18 26.71 1.00 10.02
C SER A 18 25.45 1.43 10.78
N GLY A 19 24.29 1.37 10.13
CA GLY A 19 23.00 1.72 10.72
C GLY A 19 21.83 1.33 9.84
N VAL A 20 20.64 1.50 10.36
CA VAL A 20 19.34 1.29 9.65
C VAL A 20 18.37 2.41 9.99
N MET A 21 17.54 2.78 9.05
CA MET A 21 16.39 3.65 9.30
C MET A 21 15.22 2.82 9.83
N VAL A 22 14.51 3.35 10.81
CA VAL A 22 13.43 2.70 11.54
C VAL A 22 12.14 3.47 11.33
N GLY A 23 11.08 2.78 10.92
CA GLY A 23 9.79 3.39 10.62
C GLY A 23 9.72 4.00 9.22
N GLU A 24 9.03 5.12 9.09
CA GLU A 24 8.94 5.89 7.85
C GLU A 24 10.27 6.58 7.56
N GLY A 25 10.76 6.40 6.33
CA GLY A 25 12.15 6.75 6.00
C GLY A 25 12.35 8.15 5.42
N GLU A 26 11.30 8.81 4.95
CA GLU A 26 11.41 10.01 4.11
C GLU A 26 12.12 11.16 4.84
N GLU A 27 11.63 11.58 6.00
CA GLU A 27 12.26 12.64 6.80
C GLU A 27 13.60 12.20 7.40
N THR A 28 13.67 10.93 7.85
CA THR A 28 14.92 10.36 8.39
C THR A 28 16.02 10.35 7.32
N PHE A 29 15.69 9.96 6.09
CA PHE A 29 16.63 9.99 4.97
C PHE A 29 17.08 11.40 4.65
N GLN A 30 16.17 12.37 4.64
CA GLN A 30 16.49 13.78 4.38
C GLN A 30 17.52 14.31 5.41
N GLU A 31 17.28 14.05 6.70
CA GLU A 31 18.20 14.48 7.77
C GLU A 31 19.55 13.77 7.70
N LEU A 32 19.56 12.44 7.44
CA LEU A 32 20.79 11.68 7.25
C LEU A 32 21.58 12.15 6.03
N ALA A 33 20.92 12.39 4.90
CA ALA A 33 21.57 12.91 3.71
C ALA A 33 22.19 14.29 3.98
N GLY A 34 21.47 15.17 4.66
CA GLY A 34 22.00 16.47 5.12
C GLY A 34 23.21 16.31 6.00
N HIS A 35 23.17 15.40 6.98
CA HIS A 35 24.31 15.12 7.89
C HIS A 35 25.59 14.72 7.12
N TYR A 36 25.47 13.84 6.13
CA TYR A 36 26.63 13.35 5.39
C TYR A 36 27.08 14.28 4.26
N ILE A 37 26.16 14.90 3.53
CA ILE A 37 26.48 15.74 2.37
C ILE A 37 26.98 17.12 2.79
N GLU A 38 26.33 17.74 3.77
CA GLU A 38 26.65 19.09 4.22
C GLU A 38 27.79 19.12 5.25
N GLY A 39 28.28 17.95 5.65
CA GLY A 39 29.33 17.81 6.64
C GLY A 39 28.95 18.42 8.01
N LYS A 40 27.66 18.50 8.30
CA LYS A 40 27.16 18.98 9.58
C LYS A 40 27.60 18.00 10.66
N PRO A 41 28.35 18.43 11.68
CA PRO A 41 28.80 17.58 12.77
C PRO A 41 27.67 17.25 13.76
N GLU A 42 26.42 17.27 13.30
CA GLU A 42 25.26 16.95 14.11
C GLU A 42 25.37 15.49 14.56
N ASN A 43 25.19 15.30 15.83
CA ASN A 43 25.26 13.99 16.44
C ASN A 43 24.12 13.12 15.88
N LEU A 44 24.43 11.99 15.25
CA LEU A 44 23.42 11.03 14.76
C LEU A 44 22.36 10.69 15.81
N LYS A 45 22.67 10.87 17.10
CA LYS A 45 21.72 10.68 18.20
C LYS A 45 20.54 11.66 18.18
N GLU A 46 20.67 12.78 17.50
CA GLU A 46 19.63 13.82 17.39
C GLU A 46 18.63 13.50 16.26
N ILE A 47 19.06 12.69 15.28
CA ILE A 47 18.21 12.25 14.17
C ILE A 47 17.32 11.12 14.63
N ARG A 48 16.01 11.34 14.71
CA ARG A 48 15.03 10.31 15.03
C ARG A 48 14.84 9.29 13.91
N GLY A 49 14.45 8.07 14.27
CA GLY A 49 14.20 7.00 13.30
C GLY A 49 15.47 6.32 12.81
N VAL A 50 16.54 6.30 13.62
CA VAL A 50 17.81 5.64 13.28
C VAL A 50 18.22 4.67 14.38
N ALA A 51 18.72 3.50 13.99
CA ALA A 51 19.53 2.66 14.84
C ALA A 51 20.92 2.52 14.21
N PHE A 52 21.99 2.77 14.95
CA PHE A 52 23.34 2.81 14.40
C PHE A 52 24.41 2.29 15.37
N ARG A 53 25.54 1.84 14.81
CA ARG A 53 26.73 1.45 15.60
C ARG A 53 27.37 2.68 16.21
N ASN A 54 27.70 2.56 17.46
CA ASN A 54 28.40 3.57 18.22
C ASN A 54 29.78 2.99 18.61
N GLU A 55 30.67 3.00 17.63
CA GLU A 55 31.99 2.41 17.75
C GLU A 55 32.70 2.89 19.01
N ASP A 56 33.35 1.96 19.71
CA ASP A 56 34.13 2.19 20.95
C ASP A 56 33.37 2.77 22.15
N LYS A 57 32.04 2.70 22.16
CA LYS A 57 31.20 3.23 23.24
C LYS A 57 30.16 2.20 23.73
N VAL A 58 29.66 2.44 24.93
CA VAL A 58 28.54 1.67 25.51
C VAL A 58 27.34 2.61 25.60
N PRO A 59 26.16 2.19 25.06
CA PRO A 59 25.92 0.99 24.28
C PRO A 59 26.58 1.02 22.88
N ASP A 60 26.98 -0.14 22.38
CA ASP A 60 27.59 -0.34 21.06
C ASP A 60 26.61 -0.12 19.89
N ILE A 61 25.31 -0.20 20.15
CA ILE A 61 24.22 0.14 19.24
C ILE A 61 23.32 1.16 19.93
N VAL A 62 23.04 2.26 19.25
CA VAL A 62 22.15 3.33 19.70
C VAL A 62 20.89 3.30 18.87
N HIS A 63 19.74 3.34 19.52
CA HIS A 63 18.42 3.52 18.89
C HIS A 63 17.86 4.88 19.30
N THR A 64 17.61 5.75 18.33
CA THR A 64 17.17 7.15 18.59
C THR A 64 15.66 7.29 18.81
N GLY A 65 14.93 6.16 18.82
CA GLY A 65 13.48 6.13 18.96
C GLY A 65 12.75 6.28 17.62
N TRP A 66 11.46 5.93 17.63
CA TRP A 66 10.59 6.08 16.47
C TRP A 66 10.29 7.55 16.21
N ARG A 67 10.16 7.89 14.93
CA ARG A 67 9.66 9.20 14.50
C ARG A 67 8.12 9.22 14.59
N GLU A 68 7.56 10.40 14.79
CA GLU A 68 6.13 10.59 14.63
C GLU A 68 5.71 10.35 13.18
N LEU A 69 4.46 9.92 12.99
CA LEU A 69 3.93 9.66 11.65
C LEU A 69 3.81 10.96 10.88
N MET A 70 4.40 11.00 9.70
CA MET A 70 4.42 12.19 8.85
C MET A 70 3.08 12.47 8.17
N ASP A 71 2.87 13.71 7.78
CA ASP A 71 1.82 14.12 6.87
C ASP A 71 2.21 13.72 5.43
N LEU A 72 1.42 12.82 4.82
CA LEU A 72 1.69 12.30 3.47
C LEU A 72 1.69 13.39 2.39
N SER A 73 1.03 14.53 2.64
CA SER A 73 1.01 15.65 1.71
C SER A 73 2.36 16.36 1.58
N LYS A 74 3.29 16.10 2.52
CA LYS A 74 4.66 16.60 2.48
C LYS A 74 5.62 15.73 1.65
N VAL A 75 5.21 14.50 1.30
CA VAL A 75 6.04 13.63 0.46
C VAL A 75 6.15 14.25 -0.94
N PRO A 76 7.37 14.49 -1.44
CA PRO A 76 7.54 15.05 -2.79
C PRO A 76 7.00 14.13 -3.86
N PHE A 77 6.44 14.71 -4.93
CA PHE A 77 6.05 13.95 -6.10
C PHE A 77 7.30 13.49 -6.87
N ALA A 78 7.52 12.19 -6.90
CA ALA A 78 8.76 11.59 -7.40
C ALA A 78 8.87 11.52 -8.94
N TYR A 79 7.76 11.69 -9.66
CA TYR A 79 7.67 11.42 -11.11
C TYR A 79 7.71 12.69 -11.98
N GLN A 80 8.64 13.61 -11.69
CA GLN A 80 8.76 14.85 -12.47
C GLN A 80 9.29 14.63 -13.90
N ASP A 81 10.13 13.61 -14.12
CA ASP A 81 10.59 13.15 -15.43
C ASP A 81 10.22 11.68 -15.62
N LEU A 82 9.37 11.40 -16.62
CA LEU A 82 8.89 10.06 -16.93
C LEU A 82 9.79 9.28 -17.91
N LYS A 83 10.87 9.89 -18.43
CA LYS A 83 11.75 9.21 -19.40
C LYS A 83 12.38 7.94 -18.84
N GLU A 84 12.76 7.96 -17.58
CA GLU A 84 13.35 6.82 -16.86
C GLU A 84 12.35 5.72 -16.56
N PHE A 85 11.04 6.04 -16.62
CA PHE A 85 9.94 5.12 -16.30
C PHE A 85 9.26 4.53 -17.53
N LYS A 86 9.81 4.75 -18.72
CA LYS A 86 9.28 4.18 -19.95
C LYS A 86 9.20 2.64 -19.83
N ASN A 87 8.03 2.08 -20.10
CA ASN A 87 7.73 0.65 -19.95
C ASN A 87 7.83 0.10 -18.51
N ARG A 88 7.69 0.95 -17.51
CA ARG A 88 7.60 0.56 -16.10
C ARG A 88 6.23 0.89 -15.54
N ILE A 89 5.80 0.09 -14.58
CA ILE A 89 4.63 0.39 -13.76
C ILE A 89 5.00 1.55 -12.84
N ILE A 90 4.16 2.58 -12.80
CA ILE A 90 4.27 3.67 -11.84
C ILE A 90 3.55 3.25 -10.56
N TYR A 91 4.23 3.37 -9.44
CA TYR A 91 3.63 3.15 -8.12
C TYR A 91 3.23 4.48 -7.49
N TYR A 92 2.00 4.57 -7.01
CA TYR A 92 1.46 5.78 -6.44
C TYR A 92 0.78 5.50 -5.09
N GLU A 93 0.96 6.39 -4.11
CA GLU A 93 0.39 6.28 -2.78
C GLU A 93 -0.51 7.47 -2.48
N SER A 94 -1.82 7.23 -2.28
CA SER A 94 -2.77 8.27 -1.86
C SER A 94 -3.13 8.15 -0.38
N SER A 95 -2.89 6.98 0.21
CA SER A 95 -3.11 6.75 1.64
C SER A 95 -2.12 5.73 2.20
N ARG A 96 -1.82 5.83 3.48
CA ARG A 96 -0.93 4.91 4.22
C ARG A 96 -1.59 4.45 5.50
N GLY A 97 -1.32 3.18 5.86
CA GLY A 97 -1.96 2.48 6.98
C GLY A 97 -3.10 1.60 6.53
N CYS A 98 -3.61 0.75 7.44
CA CYS A 98 -4.73 -0.15 7.18
C CYS A 98 -5.58 -0.29 8.43
N PRO A 99 -6.92 -0.15 8.35
CA PRO A 99 -7.78 -0.25 9.54
C PRO A 99 -7.96 -1.70 10.03
N PHE A 100 -7.61 -2.68 9.18
CA PHE A 100 -7.79 -4.10 9.49
C PHE A 100 -6.67 -4.68 10.36
N SER A 101 -6.92 -5.88 10.91
CA SER A 101 -6.04 -6.53 11.89
C SER A 101 -5.59 -7.93 11.45
N CYS A 102 -5.49 -8.16 10.14
CA CYS A 102 -5.09 -9.46 9.60
C CYS A 102 -3.74 -9.89 10.16
N SER A 103 -3.68 -11.08 10.77
CA SER A 103 -2.53 -11.53 11.55
C SER A 103 -1.28 -11.86 10.70
N TYR A 104 -1.44 -12.06 9.41
CA TYR A 104 -0.36 -12.34 8.47
C TYR A 104 0.21 -11.07 7.81
N CYS A 105 -0.43 -9.91 8.02
CA CYS A 105 -0.11 -8.69 7.28
C CYS A 105 0.63 -7.67 8.16
N LEU A 106 1.82 -7.24 7.72
CA LEU A 106 2.59 -6.19 8.41
C LEU A 106 1.85 -4.85 8.48
N SER A 107 1.01 -4.54 7.49
CA SER A 107 0.22 -3.31 7.47
C SER A 107 -0.82 -3.24 8.60
N SER A 108 -1.11 -4.36 9.27
CA SER A 108 -1.98 -4.40 10.45
C SER A 108 -1.35 -3.80 11.72
N ILE A 109 -0.06 -3.52 11.70
CA ILE A 109 0.69 -2.94 12.83
C ILE A 109 0.44 -1.42 12.91
N ASP A 110 0.53 -0.72 11.77
CA ASP A 110 0.17 0.70 11.68
C ASP A 110 -1.30 0.86 11.30
N LYS A 111 -2.13 1.08 12.32
CA LYS A 111 -3.58 1.27 12.15
C LYS A 111 -3.98 2.72 11.92
N LYS A 112 -3.05 3.67 11.97
CA LYS A 112 -3.34 5.07 11.72
C LYS A 112 -3.43 5.31 10.22
N LEU A 113 -4.67 5.29 9.74
CA LEU A 113 -4.98 5.60 8.37
C LEU A 113 -4.78 7.10 8.11
N ARG A 114 -3.94 7.45 7.15
CA ARG A 114 -3.62 8.82 6.75
C ARG A 114 -3.82 8.96 5.26
N PHE A 115 -4.29 10.11 4.84
CA PHE A 115 -4.58 10.41 3.44
C PHE A 115 -3.75 11.61 2.99
N ARG A 116 -3.24 11.53 1.78
CA ARG A 116 -2.66 12.66 1.07
C ARG A 116 -3.77 13.67 0.74
N ASP A 117 -3.45 14.96 0.72
CA ASP A 117 -4.41 16.01 0.34
C ASP A 117 -5.05 15.68 -1.02
N ILE A 118 -6.37 15.74 -1.09
CA ILE A 118 -7.11 15.26 -2.25
C ILE A 118 -6.90 16.11 -3.50
N GLU A 119 -6.66 17.42 -3.34
CA GLU A 119 -6.39 18.29 -4.48
C GLU A 119 -4.97 18.05 -5.02
N LEU A 120 -4.03 17.72 -4.12
CA LEU A 120 -2.70 17.28 -4.52
C LEU A 120 -2.75 15.94 -5.27
N VAL A 121 -3.55 14.98 -4.78
CA VAL A 121 -3.78 13.70 -5.47
C VAL A 121 -4.33 13.92 -6.87
N LYS A 122 -5.36 14.74 -7.03
CA LYS A 122 -5.94 15.06 -8.34
C LYS A 122 -4.91 15.67 -9.30
N LYS A 123 -4.11 16.61 -8.82
CA LYS A 123 -3.04 17.22 -9.61
C LYS A 123 -2.00 16.20 -10.10
N GLU A 124 -1.61 15.28 -9.23
CA GLU A 124 -0.64 14.23 -9.55
C GLU A 124 -1.23 13.19 -10.51
N LEU A 125 -2.50 12.82 -10.35
CA LEU A 125 -3.21 11.95 -11.29
C LEU A 125 -3.36 12.61 -12.66
N GLN A 126 -3.67 13.91 -12.70
CA GLN A 126 -3.73 14.65 -13.96
C GLN A 126 -2.39 14.62 -14.70
N PHE A 127 -1.27 14.74 -13.97
CA PHE A 127 0.04 14.61 -14.56
C PHE A 127 0.23 13.25 -15.25
N PHE A 128 -0.19 12.14 -14.64
CA PHE A 128 -0.11 10.82 -15.26
C PHE A 128 -1.02 10.70 -16.49
N ILE A 129 -2.23 11.24 -16.40
CA ILE A 129 -3.22 11.26 -17.49
C ILE A 129 -2.69 12.06 -18.68
N ASP A 130 -2.18 13.28 -18.46
CA ASP A 130 -1.66 14.16 -19.51
C ASP A 130 -0.45 13.56 -20.22
N ASN A 131 0.39 12.84 -19.49
CA ASN A 131 1.56 12.15 -20.03
C ASN A 131 1.26 10.74 -20.58
N LYS A 132 0.00 10.33 -20.59
CA LYS A 132 -0.45 9.03 -21.13
C LYS A 132 0.33 7.86 -20.50
N VAL A 133 0.54 7.91 -19.19
CA VAL A 133 1.20 6.81 -18.47
C VAL A 133 0.37 5.54 -18.64
N PRO A 134 0.95 4.44 -19.16
CA PRO A 134 0.17 3.24 -19.46
C PRO A 134 -0.49 2.63 -18.23
N GLN A 135 0.23 2.58 -17.09
CA GLN A 135 -0.29 1.98 -15.85
C GLN A 135 0.23 2.68 -14.61
N VAL A 136 -0.70 3.02 -13.72
CA VAL A 136 -0.45 3.54 -12.38
C VAL A 136 -1.02 2.55 -11.36
N LYS A 137 -0.16 1.89 -10.57
CA LYS A 137 -0.59 1.01 -9.49
C LYS A 137 -0.60 1.77 -8.17
N PHE A 138 -1.77 1.87 -7.55
CA PHE A 138 -1.89 2.36 -6.18
C PHE A 138 -1.33 1.31 -5.22
N VAL A 139 -0.52 1.78 -4.26
CA VAL A 139 0.04 0.94 -3.20
C VAL A 139 -0.69 1.10 -1.86
N ASP A 140 -1.81 1.77 -1.87
CA ASP A 140 -2.77 1.88 -0.77
C ASP A 140 -3.25 0.47 -0.37
N ARG A 141 -3.12 0.10 0.91
CA ARG A 141 -3.35 -1.28 1.37
C ARG A 141 -4.80 -1.75 1.32
N THR A 142 -5.75 -0.84 1.39
CA THR A 142 -7.17 -1.06 1.15
C THR A 142 -7.73 0.27 0.67
N PHE A 143 -7.61 0.52 -0.60
CA PHE A 143 -7.91 1.82 -1.21
C PHE A 143 -9.30 2.34 -0.85
N ASN A 144 -10.31 1.47 -0.86
CA ASN A 144 -11.70 1.83 -0.61
C ASN A 144 -12.13 1.77 0.87
N CYS A 145 -11.18 1.76 1.82
CA CYS A 145 -11.51 1.78 3.25
C CYS A 145 -12.14 3.11 3.70
N LYS A 146 -11.97 4.20 2.94
CA LYS A 146 -12.66 5.48 3.12
C LYS A 146 -13.42 5.83 1.84
N HIS A 147 -14.72 5.63 1.88
CA HIS A 147 -15.63 5.78 0.75
C HIS A 147 -15.47 7.11 0.01
N ASP A 148 -15.54 8.25 0.71
CA ASP A 148 -15.47 9.58 0.07
C ASP A 148 -14.14 9.79 -0.68
N HIS A 149 -13.03 9.28 -0.13
CA HIS A 149 -11.72 9.37 -0.75
C HIS A 149 -11.68 8.56 -2.05
N ALA A 150 -12.12 7.30 -2.00
CA ALA A 150 -12.18 6.42 -3.16
C ALA A 150 -13.10 6.97 -4.26
N MET A 151 -14.32 7.39 -3.89
CA MET A 151 -15.28 7.97 -4.83
C MET A 151 -14.74 9.22 -5.51
N THR A 152 -14.06 10.09 -4.76
CA THR A 152 -13.49 11.32 -5.33
C THR A 152 -12.42 10.99 -6.37
N ILE A 153 -11.54 10.03 -6.09
CA ILE A 153 -10.49 9.60 -7.03
C ILE A 153 -11.11 8.91 -8.24
N TRP A 154 -12.02 7.96 -8.05
CA TRP A 154 -12.65 7.22 -9.15
C TRP A 154 -13.47 8.13 -10.07
N ARG A 155 -14.21 9.12 -9.53
CA ARG A 155 -14.89 10.14 -10.35
C ARG A 155 -13.89 10.94 -11.14
N TYR A 156 -12.84 11.41 -10.49
CA TYR A 156 -11.82 12.24 -11.14
C TYR A 156 -11.17 11.54 -12.35
N ILE A 157 -10.71 10.29 -12.18
CA ILE A 157 -10.09 9.53 -13.28
C ILE A 157 -11.09 9.14 -14.38
N THR A 158 -12.37 8.98 -14.02
CA THR A 158 -13.43 8.72 -15.01
C THR A 158 -13.73 9.96 -15.86
N GLU A 159 -13.81 11.11 -15.24
CA GLU A 159 -14.10 12.40 -15.90
C GLU A 159 -12.92 12.89 -16.77
N HIS A 160 -11.69 12.54 -16.42
CA HIS A 160 -10.47 12.96 -17.11
C HIS A 160 -9.79 11.83 -17.92
N ASP A 161 -10.50 10.74 -18.17
CA ASP A 161 -9.94 9.59 -18.89
C ASP A 161 -9.40 10.00 -20.26
N ASN A 162 -8.13 9.65 -20.52
CA ASN A 162 -7.44 9.88 -21.79
C ASN A 162 -7.51 8.70 -22.79
N GLY A 163 -8.24 7.63 -22.43
CA GLY A 163 -8.33 6.41 -23.24
C GLY A 163 -7.11 5.48 -23.19
N VAL A 164 -6.06 5.83 -22.42
CA VAL A 164 -4.79 5.07 -22.37
C VAL A 164 -4.48 4.58 -20.96
N THR A 165 -4.48 5.49 -19.97
CA THR A 165 -4.02 5.18 -18.61
C THR A 165 -4.92 4.17 -17.92
N ASN A 166 -4.31 3.13 -17.35
CA ASN A 166 -4.94 2.16 -16.45
C ASN A 166 -4.55 2.47 -15.02
N PHE A 167 -5.51 2.42 -14.11
CA PHE A 167 -5.28 2.58 -12.67
C PHE A 167 -5.60 1.27 -11.96
N HIS A 168 -4.62 0.75 -11.22
CA HIS A 168 -4.75 -0.51 -10.49
C HIS A 168 -4.91 -0.23 -8.99
N PHE A 169 -5.94 -0.81 -8.37
CA PHE A 169 -6.29 -0.61 -6.96
C PHE A 169 -6.38 -1.92 -6.20
N GLU A 170 -5.80 -1.97 -4.99
CA GLU A 170 -6.05 -3.04 -4.01
C GLU A 170 -7.27 -2.65 -3.17
N ILE A 171 -8.34 -3.44 -3.21
CA ILE A 171 -9.61 -3.14 -2.56
C ILE A 171 -10.12 -4.28 -1.67
N SER A 172 -11.05 -3.95 -0.78
CA SER A 172 -11.93 -4.92 -0.12
C SER A 172 -13.31 -4.83 -0.78
N ALA A 173 -13.67 -5.83 -1.60
CA ALA A 173 -14.89 -5.75 -2.43
C ALA A 173 -16.16 -5.69 -1.59
N ASP A 174 -16.19 -6.33 -0.43
CA ASP A 174 -17.31 -6.31 0.51
C ASP A 174 -17.59 -4.92 1.15
N LEU A 175 -16.68 -3.95 0.99
CA LEU A 175 -16.88 -2.56 1.39
C LEU A 175 -17.56 -1.71 0.31
N LEU A 176 -17.61 -2.17 -0.95
CA LEU A 176 -18.21 -1.42 -2.05
C LEU A 176 -19.71 -1.22 -1.83
N ARG A 177 -20.20 -0.04 -2.22
CA ARG A 177 -21.58 0.39 -2.15
C ARG A 177 -22.16 0.53 -3.55
N GLU A 178 -23.48 0.61 -3.64
CA GLU A 178 -24.21 0.75 -4.92
C GLU A 178 -23.74 1.94 -5.76
N GLU A 179 -23.42 3.07 -5.14
CA GLU A 179 -22.97 4.27 -5.86
C GLU A 179 -21.57 4.11 -6.48
N GLU A 180 -20.67 3.33 -5.83
CA GLU A 180 -19.36 2.99 -6.39
C GLU A 180 -19.51 2.01 -7.55
N LEU A 181 -20.36 1.00 -7.41
CA LEU A 181 -20.67 0.05 -8.46
C LEU A 181 -21.35 0.73 -9.66
N ALA A 182 -22.27 1.66 -9.42
CA ALA A 182 -22.91 2.45 -10.47
C ALA A 182 -21.88 3.28 -11.26
N LEU A 183 -20.93 3.92 -10.57
CA LEU A 183 -19.83 4.64 -11.21
C LEU A 183 -18.93 3.69 -12.02
N MET A 184 -18.52 2.57 -11.43
CA MET A 184 -17.66 1.57 -12.07
C MET A 184 -18.25 1.03 -13.37
N LYS A 185 -19.58 0.83 -13.41
CA LYS A 185 -20.30 0.39 -14.62
C LYS A 185 -20.16 1.37 -15.79
N THR A 186 -19.95 2.65 -15.53
CA THR A 186 -19.81 3.69 -16.57
C THR A 186 -18.37 3.89 -17.06
N MET A 187 -17.41 3.28 -16.42
CA MET A 187 -15.99 3.44 -16.76
C MET A 187 -15.65 2.78 -18.10
N ARG A 188 -14.70 3.35 -18.81
CA ARG A 188 -14.13 2.75 -20.03
C ARG A 188 -13.54 1.37 -19.71
N PRO A 189 -13.67 0.35 -20.60
CA PRO A 189 -12.92 -0.89 -20.46
C PRO A 189 -11.42 -0.66 -20.30
N GLY A 190 -10.86 -1.20 -19.20
CA GLY A 190 -9.45 -1.06 -18.86
C GLY A 190 -9.04 0.27 -18.23
N LEU A 191 -9.98 1.16 -17.86
CA LEU A 191 -9.64 2.35 -17.06
C LEU A 191 -9.14 1.95 -15.66
N ILE A 192 -9.82 1.01 -15.03
CA ILE A 192 -9.38 0.47 -13.73
C ILE A 192 -9.19 -1.04 -13.78
N GLN A 193 -8.35 -1.51 -12.89
CA GLN A 193 -8.12 -2.92 -12.56
C GLN A 193 -8.18 -3.07 -11.05
N LEU A 194 -8.79 -4.13 -10.57
CA LEU A 194 -8.99 -4.37 -9.14
C LEU A 194 -8.24 -5.62 -8.70
N GLU A 195 -7.49 -5.51 -7.62
CA GLU A 195 -6.88 -6.61 -6.88
C GLU A 195 -7.69 -6.80 -5.59
N ILE A 196 -8.26 -7.99 -5.42
CA ILE A 196 -9.23 -8.30 -4.38
C ILE A 196 -8.73 -9.49 -3.57
N GLY A 197 -8.25 -9.23 -2.36
CA GLY A 197 -7.82 -10.29 -1.48
C GLY A 197 -9.02 -11.08 -0.93
N VAL A 198 -9.17 -12.33 -1.32
CA VAL A 198 -10.09 -13.30 -0.70
C VAL A 198 -9.38 -14.06 0.42
N GLN A 199 -8.16 -14.50 0.13
CA GLN A 199 -7.23 -15.26 0.97
C GLN A 199 -7.66 -16.70 1.21
N SER A 200 -8.90 -16.95 1.66
CA SER A 200 -9.51 -18.26 1.86
C SER A 200 -11.03 -18.11 1.91
N THR A 201 -11.78 -19.16 1.57
CA THR A 201 -13.23 -19.26 1.77
C THR A 201 -13.58 -20.07 3.02
N ASN A 202 -12.58 -20.65 3.71
CA ASN A 202 -12.76 -21.42 4.93
C ASN A 202 -13.06 -20.51 6.12
N PRO A 203 -14.26 -20.57 6.75
CA PRO A 203 -14.59 -19.66 7.86
C PRO A 203 -13.70 -19.83 9.09
N GLN A 204 -13.12 -21.02 9.32
CA GLN A 204 -12.21 -21.26 10.43
C GLN A 204 -10.86 -20.56 10.18
N THR A 205 -10.34 -20.65 8.98
CA THR A 205 -9.13 -19.95 8.52
C THR A 205 -9.32 -18.44 8.62
N ILE A 206 -10.41 -17.90 8.06
CA ILE A 206 -10.71 -16.46 8.08
C ILE A 206 -10.75 -15.90 9.51
N ARG A 207 -11.38 -16.63 10.46
CA ARG A 207 -11.36 -16.24 11.87
C ARG A 207 -9.96 -16.30 12.48
N ALA A 208 -9.19 -17.36 12.19
CA ALA A 208 -7.85 -17.55 12.73
C ALA A 208 -6.87 -16.45 12.28
N ILE A 209 -6.97 -16.01 11.03
CA ILE A 209 -6.14 -14.92 10.50
C ILE A 209 -6.70 -13.53 10.84
N ARG A 210 -7.75 -13.42 11.65
CA ARG A 210 -8.40 -12.16 12.06
C ARG A 210 -8.82 -11.28 10.89
N ARG A 211 -9.22 -11.89 9.78
CA ARG A 211 -9.74 -11.17 8.63
C ARG A 211 -11.23 -10.92 8.80
N THR A 212 -11.65 -9.67 8.62
CA THR A 212 -13.06 -9.31 8.53
C THR A 212 -13.45 -9.36 7.05
N MET A 213 -14.27 -10.33 6.67
CA MET A 213 -14.76 -10.50 5.30
C MET A 213 -16.07 -11.29 5.32
N ASP A 214 -17.05 -10.81 4.58
CA ASP A 214 -18.25 -11.58 4.21
C ASP A 214 -18.08 -12.13 2.79
N PHE A 215 -17.76 -13.42 2.69
CA PHE A 215 -17.49 -14.05 1.40
C PHE A 215 -18.70 -14.05 0.47
N GLN A 216 -19.92 -14.20 0.99
CA GLN A 216 -21.12 -14.21 0.13
C GLN A 216 -21.39 -12.82 -0.47
N LYS A 217 -21.22 -11.79 0.35
CA LYS A 217 -21.29 -10.40 -0.12
C LYS A 217 -20.20 -10.10 -1.13
N LEU A 218 -18.94 -10.48 -0.83
CA LEU A 218 -17.80 -10.31 -1.73
C LEU A 218 -18.07 -10.96 -3.07
N LYS A 219 -18.50 -12.24 -3.07
CA LYS A 219 -18.83 -12.98 -4.29
C LYS A 219 -19.89 -12.26 -5.11
N GLY A 220 -21.00 -11.84 -4.49
CA GLY A 220 -22.06 -11.13 -5.19
C GLY A 220 -21.58 -9.84 -5.86
N ILE A 221 -20.71 -9.10 -5.20
CA ILE A 221 -20.10 -7.86 -5.76
C ILE A 221 -19.13 -8.19 -6.90
N VAL A 222 -18.30 -9.22 -6.75
CA VAL A 222 -17.37 -9.66 -7.81
C VAL A 222 -18.17 -10.10 -9.05
N ASP A 223 -19.22 -10.89 -8.87
CA ASP A 223 -20.10 -11.33 -9.97
C ASP A 223 -20.77 -10.12 -10.66
N GLN A 224 -21.20 -9.12 -9.88
CA GLN A 224 -21.80 -7.89 -10.40
C GLN A 224 -20.78 -7.09 -11.23
N ILE A 225 -19.56 -6.87 -10.74
CA ILE A 225 -18.50 -6.17 -11.47
C ILE A 225 -18.12 -6.96 -12.73
N HIS A 226 -18.05 -8.30 -12.64
CA HIS A 226 -17.78 -9.15 -13.79
C HIS A 226 -18.83 -8.95 -14.90
N SER A 227 -20.10 -8.80 -14.52
CA SER A 227 -21.19 -8.58 -15.47
C SER A 227 -21.10 -7.25 -16.23
N PHE A 228 -20.32 -6.27 -15.75
CA PHE A 228 -20.10 -5.01 -16.47
C PHE A 228 -19.18 -5.18 -17.69
N GLY A 229 -18.29 -6.18 -17.67
CA GLY A 229 -17.40 -6.51 -18.79
C GLY A 229 -16.30 -5.48 -19.08
N ASN A 230 -16.09 -4.50 -18.20
CA ASN A 230 -15.16 -3.38 -18.42
C ASN A 230 -13.99 -3.32 -17.42
N ILE A 231 -14.02 -4.10 -16.32
CA ILE A 231 -13.03 -4.06 -15.24
C ILE A 231 -12.40 -5.44 -15.10
N HIS A 232 -11.08 -5.48 -15.16
CA HIS A 232 -10.33 -6.68 -14.86
C HIS A 232 -10.19 -6.85 -13.35
N GLN A 233 -10.50 -8.07 -12.86
CA GLN A 233 -10.44 -8.42 -11.45
C GLN A 233 -9.40 -9.52 -11.23
N HIS A 234 -8.50 -9.31 -10.28
CA HIS A 234 -7.64 -10.34 -9.71
C HIS A 234 -8.15 -10.71 -8.33
N LEU A 235 -8.33 -12.00 -8.09
CA LEU A 235 -8.74 -12.52 -6.80
C LEU A 235 -7.61 -13.35 -6.20
N ASP A 236 -7.16 -12.96 -5.01
CA ASP A 236 -5.99 -13.55 -4.39
C ASP A 236 -6.36 -14.55 -3.30
N LEU A 237 -5.68 -15.70 -3.33
CA LEU A 237 -5.71 -16.71 -2.30
C LEU A 237 -4.31 -16.89 -1.69
N ILE A 238 -4.24 -17.21 -0.38
CA ILE A 238 -2.99 -17.50 0.30
C ILE A 238 -2.95 -18.98 0.66
N ALA A 239 -1.97 -19.69 0.14
CA ALA A 239 -1.70 -21.08 0.53
C ALA A 239 -0.92 -21.15 1.87
N GLY A 240 -1.22 -22.15 2.69
CA GLY A 240 -0.50 -22.40 3.96
C GLY A 240 -1.02 -21.60 5.14
N LEU A 241 -2.24 -21.06 5.08
CA LEU A 241 -2.90 -20.41 6.21
C LEU A 241 -3.27 -21.43 7.30
N PRO A 242 -3.42 -21.00 8.57
CA PRO A 242 -3.88 -21.87 9.65
C PRO A 242 -5.23 -22.53 9.33
N TYR A 243 -5.37 -23.80 9.69
CA TYR A 243 -6.58 -24.61 9.45
C TYR A 243 -6.95 -24.81 7.97
N GLU A 244 -6.02 -24.57 7.04
CA GLU A 244 -6.24 -24.76 5.61
C GLU A 244 -5.27 -25.82 5.06
N GLY A 245 -5.74 -27.08 5.01
CA GLY A 245 -5.09 -28.15 4.30
C GLY A 245 -5.40 -28.09 2.79
N TYR A 246 -4.80 -29.03 2.03
CA TYR A 246 -4.95 -29.09 0.58
C TYR A 246 -6.42 -29.07 0.11
N GLU A 247 -7.26 -29.91 0.69
CA GLU A 247 -8.69 -30.02 0.28
C GLU A 247 -9.44 -28.70 0.56
N SER A 248 -9.16 -28.03 1.68
CA SER A 248 -9.75 -26.73 2.00
C SER A 248 -9.29 -25.64 1.03
N PHE A 249 -8.00 -25.61 0.70
CA PHE A 249 -7.46 -24.69 -0.26
C PHE A 249 -8.01 -24.93 -1.66
N HIS A 250 -8.07 -26.22 -2.08
CA HIS A 250 -8.68 -26.60 -3.35
C HIS A 250 -10.14 -26.14 -3.43
N LYS A 251 -10.91 -26.31 -2.33
CA LYS A 251 -12.28 -25.79 -2.27
C LYS A 251 -12.30 -24.25 -2.41
N SER A 252 -11.43 -23.54 -1.69
CA SER A 252 -11.31 -22.07 -1.80
C SER A 252 -11.02 -21.64 -3.24
N PHE A 253 -10.15 -22.38 -3.94
CA PHE A 253 -9.87 -22.13 -5.35
C PHE A 253 -11.12 -22.31 -6.22
N CYS A 254 -11.84 -23.42 -6.05
CA CYS A 254 -13.08 -23.67 -6.81
C CYS A 254 -14.22 -22.67 -6.49
N ASP A 255 -14.25 -22.13 -5.27
CA ASP A 255 -15.27 -21.14 -4.87
C ASP A 255 -15.01 -19.76 -5.54
N VAL A 256 -13.76 -19.50 -5.93
CA VAL A 256 -13.29 -18.20 -6.47
C VAL A 256 -13.15 -18.24 -8.00
N TYR A 257 -12.75 -19.40 -8.55
CA TYR A 257 -12.59 -19.62 -9.99
C TYR A 257 -13.93 -19.81 -10.67
#